data_4eda2f3a2e6591ab21f86fa5a9281062
#
_entry.id   4eda2f3a2e6591ab21f86fa5a9281062
#
_cell.length_a   1.000
_cell.length_b   1.000
_cell.length_c   1.000
_cell.angle_alpha   90.00
_cell.angle_beta   90.00
_cell.angle_gamma   90.00
#
_symmetry.space_group_name_H-M   'P 1'
#
loop_
_entity.id
_entity.type
_entity.pdbx_description
1 polymer ?
#
loop_
_entity_poly.entity_id
_entity_poly.type
_entity_poly.pdbx_seq_one_letter_code
_entity_poly.pdbx_strand_id
1 'polypeptide(L)'
;MKKRLFALFLSCVMTAGLLSGCGGNQADDTADTGEGGEEWPATTIQYININSESMGSEQVQAMVQEFNETNGKNITVEFNFVSANYPEIATEVQSYLAAGQDVGVVQVGYAYINYFADNFPQMQDINEVISTYFPEDSGFLDETYGEAVLNLGYALNGDLAGLAYGMSTPLLFYNADMCREAGLDPENPPTTWEEVGVWAKAIRDTTGNYGFAIQNPSDTWSIIPMFLSAGKESIIQNNDGVYSADLYSDDTVAAWTMLQDYTKEGLHVQLTLDEAVAAFAGGQLGMMLTTSGRAAYFKENCSFDVQSCMQPTFEGHDLNVCIGGNVLSIIGEDEAQIKASWEFIKFLLQPENIGTWCEATGYLPPTKNAEEDPAVQAILDANHLMAAAVAERDYAAQLTSWPGKNGLQVDQYLVNMRDSIMSNFDDVATAIQTTEDTINELLAE
;
A
#
# COMPACT_ATOMS: atom_id res chain seq x y z
N MET A 1 -7.71 10.37 53.09
CA MET A 1 -7.01 11.25 54.06
C MET A 1 -5.74 11.78 53.42
N LYS A 2 -5.58 13.09 53.52
CA LYS A 2 -4.42 13.95 53.25
C LYS A 2 -4.11 14.31 51.82
N LYS A 3 -4.62 15.48 51.47
CA LYS A 3 -4.22 16.51 50.50
C LYS A 3 -2.83 17.09 50.83
N ARG A 4 -2.11 17.60 49.79
CA ARG A 4 -1.29 18.84 49.77
C ARG A 4 -0.79 18.96 48.32
N LEU A 5 -1.27 19.83 47.51
CA LEU A 5 -1.15 21.25 47.22
C LEU A 5 0.27 21.83 47.49
N PHE A 6 0.96 22.27 46.45
CA PHE A 6 1.78 23.48 46.49
C PHE A 6 1.83 24.15 45.10
N ALA A 7 1.64 25.44 45.15
CA ALA A 7 1.44 26.35 44.02
C ALA A 7 2.68 27.24 43.77
N LEU A 8 2.70 27.77 42.57
CA LEU A 8 3.27 29.07 42.10
C LEU A 8 4.69 29.50 42.56
N PHE A 9 5.53 29.84 41.56
CA PHE A 9 6.15 31.15 41.55
C PHE A 9 6.43 31.67 40.12
N LEU A 10 5.84 32.77 39.83
CA LEU A 10 5.98 33.66 38.70
C LEU A 10 7.11 34.65 39.01
N SER A 11 8.04 34.95 38.11
CA SER A 11 8.73 36.25 38.12
C SER A 11 9.33 36.62 36.77
N CYS A 12 8.73 37.63 36.16
CA CYS A 12 9.29 38.46 35.12
C CYS A 12 10.53 39.21 35.60
N VAL A 13 11.55 39.35 34.74
CA VAL A 13 12.44 40.53 34.75
C VAL A 13 12.71 40.93 33.31
N MET A 14 12.15 42.06 32.89
CA MET A 14 12.63 42.90 31.79
C MET A 14 13.80 43.72 32.28
N THR A 15 14.85 43.87 31.49
CA THR A 15 15.67 45.08 31.52
C THR A 15 16.26 45.36 30.10
N ALA A 16 15.87 46.50 29.60
CA ALA A 16 16.42 47.14 28.41
C ALA A 16 17.76 47.79 28.75
N GLY A 17 18.66 47.87 27.78
CA GLY A 17 19.89 48.63 27.88
C GLY A 17 20.48 48.94 26.51
N LEU A 18 20.14 50.10 25.99
CA LEU A 18 20.82 50.78 24.86
C LEU A 18 22.16 51.35 25.36
N LEU A 19 23.21 51.33 24.52
CA LEU A 19 24.01 52.47 24.13
C LEU A 19 25.30 52.09 23.38
N SER A 20 25.37 52.54 22.15
CA SER A 20 26.43 53.19 21.37
C SER A 20 27.93 53.01 21.74
N GLY A 21 28.72 52.69 20.73
CA GLY A 21 30.17 52.89 20.73
C GLY A 21 30.74 52.69 19.32
N CYS A 22 30.96 53.80 18.59
CA CYS A 22 31.74 53.83 17.35
C CYS A 22 33.23 53.52 17.59
N GLY A 23 33.87 52.80 16.66
CA GLY A 23 35.32 52.71 16.56
C GLY A 23 35.68 51.88 15.32
N GLY A 24 36.01 52.57 14.23
CA GLY A 24 36.43 51.93 12.99
C GLY A 24 37.86 51.41 13.08
N ASN A 25 38.11 50.33 12.32
CA ASN A 25 39.37 50.12 11.61
C ASN A 25 39.19 49.23 10.40
N GLN A 26 40.00 49.49 9.38
CA GLN A 26 39.97 49.03 8.01
C GLN A 26 40.26 47.53 7.84
N ALA A 27 39.58 46.98 6.84
CA ALA A 27 40.02 46.10 5.76
C ALA A 27 40.90 44.89 6.08
N ASP A 28 40.32 43.74 5.85
CA ASP A 28 40.95 42.72 5.00
C ASP A 28 39.85 42.03 4.20
N ASP A 29 39.85 42.31 2.88
CA ASP A 29 39.07 41.63 1.88
C ASP A 29 39.68 40.20 1.72
N THR A 30 39.15 39.24 2.42
CA THR A 30 39.18 37.85 1.97
C THR A 30 37.77 37.53 1.51
N ALA A 31 37.57 37.56 0.20
CA ALA A 31 36.39 37.02 -0.44
C ALA A 31 36.26 35.56 -0.02
N ASP A 32 35.41 35.33 0.96
CA ASP A 32 34.83 34.00 1.18
C ASP A 32 33.81 33.79 0.06
N THR A 33 34.27 33.11 -1.01
CA THR A 33 33.38 32.51 -2.00
C THR A 33 32.80 31.23 -1.39
N GLY A 34 32.05 31.39 -0.31
CA GLY A 34 31.12 30.37 0.13
C GLY A 34 30.02 30.30 -0.93
N GLU A 35 29.94 29.17 -1.59
CA GLU A 35 28.75 28.75 -2.36
C GLU A 35 27.57 29.03 -1.45
N GLY A 36 26.73 30.01 -1.79
CA GLY A 36 25.49 30.27 -1.08
C GLY A 36 24.53 29.12 -1.35
N GLY A 37 24.60 28.08 -0.56
CA GLY A 37 23.57 27.05 -0.51
C GLY A 37 22.25 27.74 -0.12
N GLU A 38 21.18 27.46 -0.81
CA GLU A 38 19.84 27.93 -0.49
C GLU A 38 19.55 27.61 0.99
N GLU A 39 19.27 28.63 1.80
CA GLU A 39 19.02 28.47 3.23
C GLU A 39 17.58 27.94 3.40
N TRP A 40 17.44 26.64 3.72
CA TRP A 40 16.15 26.00 3.90
C TRP A 40 15.48 26.48 5.20
N PRO A 41 14.24 26.97 5.14
CA PRO A 41 13.48 27.29 6.35
C PRO A 41 13.23 26.02 7.17
N ALA A 42 13.16 26.17 8.49
CA ALA A 42 12.76 25.06 9.34
C ALA A 42 11.33 24.62 8.97
N THR A 43 11.20 23.42 8.45
CA THR A 43 9.94 22.91 7.89
C THR A 43 9.60 21.56 8.52
N THR A 44 8.36 21.42 8.97
CA THR A 44 7.82 20.17 9.48
C THR A 44 6.74 19.64 8.52
N ILE A 45 6.83 18.38 8.15
CA ILE A 45 5.82 17.66 7.33
C ILE A 45 5.35 16.42 8.05
N GLN A 46 4.11 16.00 7.75
CA GLN A 46 3.57 14.70 8.15
C GLN A 46 3.97 13.63 7.12
N TYR A 47 4.27 12.44 7.60
CA TYR A 47 4.31 11.24 6.78
C TYR A 47 3.15 10.34 7.17
N ILE A 48 2.02 10.49 6.48
CA ILE A 48 0.81 9.70 6.72
C ILE A 48 0.93 8.34 6.02
N ASN A 49 0.84 7.26 6.80
CA ASN A 49 1.20 5.94 6.32
C ASN A 49 0.36 4.81 6.94
N ILE A 50 0.49 3.61 6.34
CA ILE A 50 -0.21 2.37 6.75
C ILE A 50 0.69 1.39 7.51
N ASN A 51 1.89 1.79 7.90
CA ASN A 51 2.90 0.89 8.45
C ASN A 51 2.58 0.47 9.89
N SER A 52 1.81 -0.61 10.04
CA SER A 52 1.61 -1.31 11.32
C SER A 52 2.85 -2.12 11.73
N GLU A 53 2.83 -2.71 12.93
CA GLU A 53 3.91 -3.61 13.39
C GLU A 53 4.18 -4.76 12.40
N SER A 54 3.12 -5.35 11.83
CA SER A 54 3.25 -6.42 10.82
C SER A 54 3.61 -5.92 9.42
N MET A 55 3.81 -4.62 9.25
CA MET A 55 4.16 -3.93 8.01
C MET A 55 5.38 -3.02 8.21
N GLY A 56 6.33 -3.45 9.03
CA GLY A 56 7.63 -2.82 9.18
C GLY A 56 7.64 -1.46 9.87
N SER A 57 6.70 -1.19 10.78
CA SER A 57 6.61 0.10 11.50
C SER A 57 7.91 0.54 12.14
N GLU A 58 8.64 -0.37 12.82
CA GLU A 58 9.88 -0.07 13.50
C GLU A 58 10.96 0.42 12.53
N GLN A 59 11.12 -0.28 11.40
CA GLN A 59 12.12 0.05 10.37
C GLN A 59 11.79 1.36 9.67
N VAL A 60 10.51 1.61 9.36
CA VAL A 60 10.09 2.88 8.74
C VAL A 60 10.28 4.05 9.70
N GLN A 61 10.01 3.89 10.99
CA GLN A 61 10.30 4.92 12.00
C GLN A 61 11.81 5.19 12.11
N ALA A 62 12.65 4.15 12.01
CA ALA A 62 14.11 4.32 12.00
C ALA A 62 14.59 5.11 10.77
N MET A 63 14.03 4.84 9.57
CA MET A 63 14.34 5.63 8.37
C MET A 63 13.90 7.09 8.52
N VAL A 64 12.73 7.37 9.09
CA VAL A 64 12.28 8.74 9.39
C VAL A 64 13.23 9.45 10.35
N GLN A 65 13.68 8.76 11.40
CA GLN A 65 14.66 9.30 12.34
C GLN A 65 15.99 9.61 11.65
N GLU A 66 16.50 8.69 10.84
CA GLU A 66 17.73 8.86 10.08
C GLU A 66 17.65 10.09 9.15
N PHE A 67 16.55 10.23 8.40
CA PHE A 67 16.32 11.41 7.58
C PHE A 67 16.35 12.69 8.42
N ASN A 68 15.63 12.72 9.53
CA ASN A 68 15.58 13.89 10.43
C ASN A 68 16.96 14.29 10.96
N GLU A 69 17.85 13.32 11.20
CA GLU A 69 19.21 13.56 11.72
C GLU A 69 20.20 13.95 10.61
N THR A 70 19.97 13.54 9.36
CA THR A 70 20.99 13.60 8.29
C THR A 70 20.66 14.52 7.12
N ASN A 71 19.39 14.99 6.97
CA ASN A 71 18.99 15.76 5.78
C ASN A 71 19.73 17.09 5.58
N GLY A 72 20.25 17.70 6.63
CA GLY A 72 21.04 18.96 6.56
C GLY A 72 20.25 20.19 6.06
N LYS A 73 18.93 20.05 5.87
CA LYS A 73 18.03 21.07 5.28
C LYS A 73 16.98 21.60 6.27
N ASN A 74 17.16 21.40 7.58
CA ASN A 74 16.20 21.79 8.63
C ASN A 74 14.79 21.21 8.42
N ILE A 75 14.68 20.03 7.81
CA ILE A 75 13.41 19.34 7.60
C ILE A 75 13.17 18.39 8.77
N THR A 76 11.96 18.38 9.30
CA THR A 76 11.48 17.43 10.29
C THR A 76 10.29 16.68 9.71
N VAL A 77 10.36 15.36 9.66
CA VAL A 77 9.26 14.47 9.28
C VAL A 77 8.66 13.85 10.53
N GLU A 78 7.35 13.98 10.70
CA GLU A 78 6.59 13.33 11.77
C GLU A 78 5.92 12.06 11.22
N PHE A 79 6.28 10.91 11.79
CA PHE A 79 5.70 9.63 11.43
C PHE A 79 4.26 9.54 11.95
N ASN A 80 3.29 9.45 11.05
CA ASN A 80 1.87 9.37 11.39
C ASN A 80 1.26 8.06 10.84
N PHE A 81 1.21 7.04 11.68
CA PHE A 81 0.47 5.81 11.37
C PHE A 81 -1.02 6.02 11.64
N VAL A 82 -1.84 5.84 10.63
CA VAL A 82 -3.30 6.02 10.72
C VAL A 82 -3.99 4.67 10.93
N SER A 83 -3.79 3.77 9.98
CA SER A 83 -4.46 2.48 9.90
C SER A 83 -3.72 1.58 8.93
N ALA A 84 -3.93 0.28 9.03
CA ALA A 84 -3.45 -0.67 8.02
C ALA A 84 -4.30 -0.68 6.73
N ASN A 85 -5.27 0.25 6.60
CA ASN A 85 -6.21 0.34 5.47
C ASN A 85 -6.15 1.72 4.82
N TYR A 86 -6.08 1.77 3.50
CA TYR A 86 -5.99 3.01 2.72
C TYR A 86 -7.24 3.93 2.77
N PRO A 87 -8.49 3.46 2.86
CA PRO A 87 -9.65 4.35 2.95
C PRO A 87 -9.61 5.32 4.14
N GLU A 88 -8.98 4.90 5.25
CA GLU A 88 -8.86 5.73 6.44
C GLU A 88 -7.83 6.85 6.27
N ILE A 89 -6.83 6.66 5.38
CA ILE A 89 -5.87 7.69 4.99
C ILE A 89 -6.59 8.91 4.41
N ALA A 90 -7.59 8.72 3.53
CA ALA A 90 -8.36 9.81 2.95
C ALA A 90 -9.08 10.64 4.03
N THR A 91 -9.62 9.99 5.07
CA THR A 91 -10.29 10.66 6.18
C THR A 91 -9.30 11.48 7.02
N GLU A 92 -8.11 10.95 7.25
CA GLU A 92 -7.06 11.66 7.99
C GLU A 92 -6.56 12.88 7.23
N VAL A 93 -6.24 12.72 5.93
CA VAL A 93 -5.86 13.84 5.06
C VAL A 93 -6.92 14.92 5.05
N GLN A 94 -8.21 14.55 4.90
CA GLN A 94 -9.30 15.49 4.94
C GLN A 94 -9.37 16.25 6.26
N SER A 95 -9.04 15.60 7.38
CA SER A 95 -9.04 16.22 8.71
C SER A 95 -7.96 17.29 8.83
N TYR A 96 -6.73 17.03 8.33
CA TYR A 96 -5.65 18.02 8.27
C TYR A 96 -6.02 19.22 7.41
N LEU A 97 -6.48 18.98 6.19
CA LEU A 97 -6.86 20.05 5.25
C LEU A 97 -8.03 20.90 5.79
N ALA A 98 -9.03 20.26 6.43
CA ALA A 98 -10.14 20.96 7.06
C ALA A 98 -9.68 21.84 8.25
N ALA A 99 -8.58 21.49 8.91
CA ALA A 99 -7.94 22.30 9.93
C ALA A 99 -7.07 23.43 9.37
N GLY A 100 -6.95 23.55 8.05
CA GLY A 100 -6.10 24.53 7.36
C GLY A 100 -4.60 24.21 7.52
N GLN A 101 -4.29 22.92 7.62
CA GLN A 101 -2.91 22.42 7.74
C GLN A 101 -2.56 21.65 6.46
N ASP A 102 -1.37 21.88 5.94
CA ASP A 102 -0.78 21.05 4.91
C ASP A 102 -0.35 19.70 5.52
N VAL A 103 -0.22 18.70 4.67
CA VAL A 103 0.09 17.34 5.10
C VAL A 103 1.58 17.04 4.89
N GLY A 104 2.01 16.95 3.66
CA GLY A 104 3.35 16.54 3.27
C GLY A 104 3.31 15.24 2.45
N VAL A 105 3.91 14.14 2.95
CA VAL A 105 3.97 12.88 2.23
C VAL A 105 2.87 11.92 2.70
N VAL A 106 2.16 11.32 1.75
CA VAL A 106 1.07 10.39 2.01
C VAL A 106 1.26 9.10 1.22
N GLN A 107 1.13 7.95 1.87
CA GLN A 107 0.97 6.66 1.20
C GLN A 107 -0.45 6.52 0.66
N VAL A 108 -0.64 6.74 -0.63
CA VAL A 108 -1.92 6.56 -1.30
C VAL A 108 -1.95 5.19 -1.97
N GLY A 109 -2.92 4.35 -1.60
CA GLY A 109 -3.09 3.04 -2.23
C GLY A 109 -3.41 3.18 -3.72
N TYR A 110 -2.92 2.25 -4.55
CA TYR A 110 -3.15 2.28 -6.01
C TYR A 110 -4.64 2.36 -6.39
N ALA A 111 -5.50 1.70 -5.63
CA ALA A 111 -6.95 1.75 -5.86
C ALA A 111 -7.59 3.14 -5.60
N TYR A 112 -6.86 4.06 -4.97
CA TYR A 112 -7.41 5.34 -4.52
C TYR A 112 -6.78 6.56 -5.20
N ILE A 113 -5.85 6.36 -6.13
CA ILE A 113 -5.13 7.45 -6.81
C ILE A 113 -6.11 8.43 -7.47
N ASN A 114 -7.10 7.92 -8.22
CA ASN A 114 -8.09 8.77 -8.89
C ASN A 114 -9.01 9.49 -7.91
N TYR A 115 -9.42 8.79 -6.84
CA TYR A 115 -10.20 9.43 -5.78
C TYR A 115 -9.44 10.60 -5.15
N PHE A 116 -8.13 10.42 -4.86
CA PHE A 116 -7.31 11.49 -4.30
C PHE A 116 -7.12 12.63 -5.30
N ALA A 117 -6.77 12.34 -6.55
CA ALA A 117 -6.58 13.36 -7.59
C ALA A 117 -7.85 14.18 -7.84
N ASP A 118 -9.03 13.56 -7.77
CA ASP A 118 -10.30 14.23 -8.03
C ASP A 118 -10.84 15.03 -6.82
N ASN A 119 -10.49 14.62 -5.59
CA ASN A 119 -11.11 15.17 -4.38
C ASN A 119 -10.17 16.01 -3.49
N PHE A 120 -8.86 15.94 -3.71
CA PHE A 120 -7.87 16.74 -2.97
C PHE A 120 -7.07 17.63 -3.93
N PRO A 121 -7.55 18.84 -4.23
CA PRO A 121 -6.87 19.77 -5.14
C PRO A 121 -5.49 20.21 -4.65
N GLN A 122 -5.12 19.92 -3.39
CA GLN A 122 -3.80 20.10 -2.83
C GLN A 122 -2.81 18.99 -3.20
N MET A 123 -3.27 17.90 -3.83
CA MET A 123 -2.40 16.85 -4.35
C MET A 123 -1.56 17.40 -5.49
N GLN A 124 -0.25 17.20 -5.41
CA GLN A 124 0.69 17.76 -6.37
C GLN A 124 0.95 16.80 -7.53
N ASP A 125 1.03 17.32 -8.76
CA ASP A 125 1.65 16.60 -9.87
C ASP A 125 3.17 16.58 -9.67
N ILE A 126 3.74 15.40 -9.52
CA ILE A 126 5.19 15.22 -9.30
C ILE A 126 6.02 15.79 -10.47
N ASN A 127 5.51 15.73 -11.71
CA ASN A 127 6.19 16.36 -12.85
C ASN A 127 6.27 17.88 -12.68
N GLU A 128 5.20 18.51 -12.19
CA GLU A 128 5.19 19.95 -11.91
C GLU A 128 6.09 20.31 -10.72
N VAL A 129 6.14 19.49 -9.67
CA VAL A 129 7.06 19.67 -8.53
C VAL A 129 8.51 19.66 -9.00
N ILE A 130 8.90 18.65 -9.80
CA ILE A 130 10.27 18.56 -10.33
C ILE A 130 10.56 19.75 -11.22
N SER A 131 9.71 20.03 -12.21
CA SER A 131 10.00 21.10 -13.20
C SER A 131 10.05 22.50 -12.58
N THR A 132 9.26 22.72 -11.52
CA THR A 132 9.14 24.03 -10.86
C THR A 132 10.21 24.26 -9.81
N TYR A 133 10.46 23.29 -8.96
CA TYR A 133 11.28 23.46 -7.76
C TYR A 133 12.62 22.74 -7.81
N PHE A 134 12.77 21.71 -8.67
CA PHE A 134 13.95 20.85 -8.76
C PHE A 134 14.33 20.54 -10.21
N PRO A 135 14.56 21.56 -11.07
CA PRO A 135 14.89 21.32 -12.46
C PRO A 135 16.17 20.47 -12.65
N GLU A 136 17.05 20.41 -11.65
CA GLU A 136 18.20 19.52 -11.61
C GLU A 136 17.83 18.04 -11.54
N ASP A 137 16.65 17.70 -10.99
CA ASP A 137 16.12 16.34 -10.88
C ASP A 137 15.31 15.92 -12.14
N SER A 138 15.39 16.65 -13.25
CA SER A 138 14.61 16.38 -14.48
C SER A 138 14.81 14.98 -15.06
N GLY A 139 15.91 14.29 -14.75
CA GLY A 139 16.17 12.90 -15.14
C GLY A 139 15.73 11.85 -14.11
N PHE A 140 15.31 12.30 -12.91
CA PHE A 140 15.08 11.39 -11.77
C PHE A 140 14.08 10.29 -12.04
N LEU A 141 12.96 10.61 -12.69
CA LEU A 141 11.91 9.63 -12.96
C LEU A 141 12.39 8.52 -13.91
N ASP A 142 13.02 8.91 -15.02
CA ASP A 142 13.53 7.97 -16.03
C ASP A 142 14.70 7.13 -15.50
N GLU A 143 15.53 7.69 -14.62
CA GLU A 143 16.65 6.98 -13.99
C GLU A 143 16.16 5.99 -12.92
N THR A 144 15.10 6.36 -12.20
CA THR A 144 14.60 5.62 -11.04
C THR A 144 13.63 4.50 -11.44
N TYR A 145 12.69 4.76 -12.37
CA TYR A 145 11.58 3.84 -12.65
C TYR A 145 11.63 3.24 -14.05
N GLY A 146 11.16 1.98 -14.19
CA GLY A 146 10.71 1.44 -15.46
C GLY A 146 9.35 2.04 -15.83
N GLU A 147 9.08 2.18 -17.15
CA GLU A 147 7.85 2.79 -17.67
C GLU A 147 6.58 2.18 -17.06
N ALA A 148 6.50 0.85 -16.99
CA ALA A 148 5.33 0.15 -16.46
C ALA A 148 5.07 0.49 -14.97
N VAL A 149 6.13 0.61 -14.15
CA VAL A 149 6.01 0.94 -12.73
C VAL A 149 5.71 2.43 -12.54
N LEU A 150 6.33 3.32 -13.32
CA LEU A 150 6.01 4.74 -13.28
C LEU A 150 4.54 4.99 -13.62
N ASN A 151 4.00 4.26 -14.58
CA ASN A 151 2.60 4.36 -14.99
C ASN A 151 1.61 4.02 -13.87
N LEU A 152 2.01 3.25 -12.83
CA LEU A 152 1.17 3.00 -11.67
C LEU A 152 0.83 4.27 -10.86
N GLY A 153 1.65 5.32 -11.00
CA GLY A 153 1.48 6.59 -10.28
C GLY A 153 0.60 7.61 -10.99
N TYR A 154 0.24 7.38 -12.26
CA TYR A 154 -0.59 8.33 -13.01
C TYR A 154 -2.06 8.19 -12.67
N ALA A 155 -2.70 9.33 -12.44
CA ALA A 155 -4.15 9.43 -12.36
C ALA A 155 -4.77 9.59 -13.77
N LEU A 156 -6.07 9.37 -13.88
CA LEU A 156 -6.81 9.45 -15.14
C LEU A 156 -6.87 10.87 -15.73
N ASN A 157 -6.67 11.91 -14.91
CA ASN A 157 -6.55 13.30 -15.38
C ASN A 157 -5.19 13.59 -16.07
N GLY A 158 -4.24 12.66 -16.00
CA GLY A 158 -2.91 12.76 -16.60
C GLY A 158 -1.81 13.23 -15.65
N ASP A 159 -2.14 13.57 -14.40
CA ASP A 159 -1.17 13.98 -13.40
C ASP A 159 -0.40 12.75 -12.86
N LEU A 160 0.89 12.89 -12.62
CA LEU A 160 1.67 11.93 -11.86
C LEU A 160 1.41 12.15 -10.37
N ALA A 161 0.35 11.52 -9.88
CA ALA A 161 -0.20 11.71 -8.54
C ALA A 161 0.70 11.21 -7.41
N GLY A 162 1.71 10.40 -7.72
CA GLY A 162 2.70 9.91 -6.76
C GLY A 162 3.67 8.91 -7.38
N LEU A 163 4.68 8.51 -6.62
CA LEU A 163 5.73 7.58 -7.04
C LEU A 163 5.54 6.22 -6.39
N ALA A 164 5.59 5.14 -7.16
CA ALA A 164 5.47 3.78 -6.66
C ALA A 164 6.47 3.52 -5.53
N TYR A 165 5.98 3.02 -4.38
CA TYR A 165 6.79 2.72 -3.20
C TYR A 165 6.52 1.32 -2.67
N GLY A 166 5.28 0.99 -2.33
CA GLY A 166 4.88 -0.35 -1.96
C GLY A 166 4.42 -1.13 -3.18
N MET A 167 5.04 -2.27 -3.47
CA MET A 167 4.62 -3.19 -4.52
C MET A 167 4.46 -4.59 -3.96
N SER A 168 3.24 -5.13 -4.04
CA SER A 168 2.94 -6.48 -3.60
C SER A 168 2.00 -7.17 -4.56
N THR A 169 2.03 -8.50 -4.52
CA THR A 169 1.08 -9.35 -5.24
C THR A 169 0.34 -10.26 -4.27
N PRO A 170 -0.84 -10.77 -4.63
CA PRO A 170 -1.58 -11.73 -3.82
C PRO A 170 -0.94 -13.12 -3.92
N LEU A 171 -0.41 -13.64 -2.81
CA LEU A 171 0.15 -14.99 -2.74
C LEU A 171 -0.76 -15.94 -1.98
N LEU A 172 -0.79 -17.20 -2.39
CA LEU A 172 -1.33 -18.26 -1.58
C LEU A 172 -0.22 -18.82 -0.68
N PHE A 173 -0.25 -18.45 0.60
CA PHE A 173 0.60 -19.05 1.63
C PHE A 173 -0.03 -20.35 2.11
N TYR A 174 0.81 -21.36 2.42
CA TYR A 174 0.30 -22.66 2.90
C TYR A 174 1.23 -23.30 3.93
N ASN A 175 0.61 -24.08 4.82
CA ASN A 175 1.27 -24.89 5.82
C ASN A 175 1.67 -26.23 5.21
N ALA A 176 2.93 -26.37 4.79
CA ALA A 176 3.42 -27.54 4.11
C ALA A 176 3.40 -28.80 5.00
N ASP A 177 3.57 -28.66 6.32
CA ASP A 177 3.48 -29.78 7.25
C ASP A 177 2.04 -30.32 7.31
N MET A 178 1.06 -29.44 7.35
CA MET A 178 -0.36 -29.78 7.32
C MET A 178 -0.75 -30.42 5.98
N CYS A 179 -0.18 -29.93 4.88
CA CYS A 179 -0.38 -30.51 3.54
C CYS A 179 0.17 -31.95 3.49
N ARG A 180 1.38 -32.20 3.99
CA ARG A 180 1.96 -33.56 4.05
C ARG A 180 1.13 -34.50 4.93
N GLU A 181 0.63 -34.01 6.08
CA GLU A 181 -0.28 -34.79 6.95
C GLU A 181 -1.56 -35.18 6.22
N ALA A 182 -2.10 -34.28 5.39
CA ALA A 182 -3.27 -34.52 4.55
C ALA A 182 -3.00 -35.38 3.30
N GLY A 183 -1.75 -35.82 3.10
CA GLY A 183 -1.33 -36.63 1.94
C GLY A 183 -1.18 -35.85 0.65
N LEU A 184 -1.02 -34.51 0.75
CA LEU A 184 -0.78 -33.60 -0.36
C LEU A 184 0.72 -33.42 -0.58
N ASP A 185 1.11 -33.06 -1.80
CA ASP A 185 2.50 -32.79 -2.16
C ASP A 185 2.78 -31.28 -2.15
N PRO A 186 3.43 -30.74 -1.12
CA PRO A 186 3.72 -29.30 -1.03
C PRO A 186 4.70 -28.77 -2.10
N GLU A 187 5.42 -29.67 -2.79
CA GLU A 187 6.30 -29.25 -3.90
C GLU A 187 5.53 -28.99 -5.20
N ASN A 188 4.25 -29.41 -5.25
CA ASN A 188 3.34 -29.17 -6.35
C ASN A 188 2.06 -28.51 -5.82
N PRO A 189 2.13 -27.22 -5.40
CA PRO A 189 1.00 -26.51 -4.82
C PRO A 189 -0.10 -26.25 -5.84
N PRO A 190 -1.34 -25.95 -5.37
CA PRO A 190 -2.47 -25.70 -6.25
C PRO A 190 -2.24 -24.46 -7.12
N THR A 191 -2.61 -24.56 -8.39
CA THR A 191 -2.55 -23.51 -9.40
C THR A 191 -3.93 -22.98 -9.78
N THR A 192 -4.98 -23.70 -9.41
CA THR A 192 -6.37 -23.30 -9.67
C THR A 192 -7.19 -23.32 -8.38
N TRP A 193 -8.29 -22.56 -8.37
CA TRP A 193 -9.22 -22.53 -7.24
C TRP A 193 -9.92 -23.89 -7.05
N GLU A 194 -10.10 -24.66 -8.11
CA GLU A 194 -10.58 -26.04 -8.07
C GLU A 194 -9.63 -26.91 -7.25
N GLU A 195 -8.33 -26.82 -7.51
CA GLU A 195 -7.30 -27.53 -6.74
C GLU A 195 -7.23 -27.05 -5.29
N VAL A 196 -7.40 -25.75 -5.03
CA VAL A 196 -7.49 -25.20 -3.66
C VAL A 196 -8.65 -25.85 -2.90
N GLY A 197 -9.81 -26.01 -3.54
CA GLY A 197 -10.96 -26.72 -2.95
C GLY A 197 -10.63 -28.16 -2.57
N VAL A 198 -9.91 -28.89 -3.44
CA VAL A 198 -9.46 -30.27 -3.18
C VAL A 198 -8.49 -30.29 -1.97
N TRP A 199 -7.52 -29.39 -1.94
CA TRP A 199 -6.55 -29.30 -0.84
C TRP A 199 -7.22 -28.91 0.47
N ALA A 200 -8.09 -27.92 0.45
CA ALA A 200 -8.84 -27.46 1.62
C ALA A 200 -9.68 -28.58 2.24
N LYS A 201 -10.32 -29.40 1.39
CA LYS A 201 -11.08 -30.58 1.84
C LYS A 201 -10.19 -31.63 2.48
N ALA A 202 -9.05 -31.95 1.87
CA ALA A 202 -8.12 -32.94 2.40
C ALA A 202 -7.55 -32.49 3.76
N ILE A 203 -7.14 -31.23 3.88
CA ILE A 203 -6.63 -30.64 5.13
C ILE A 203 -7.70 -30.70 6.22
N ARG A 204 -8.90 -30.18 5.96
CA ARG A 204 -9.98 -30.17 6.95
C ARG A 204 -10.36 -31.59 7.42
N ASP A 205 -10.53 -32.50 6.49
CA ASP A 205 -11.00 -33.86 6.79
C ASP A 205 -9.94 -34.69 7.54
N THR A 206 -8.64 -34.35 7.39
CA THR A 206 -7.54 -35.09 8.03
C THR A 206 -7.15 -34.44 9.36
N THR A 207 -6.99 -33.12 9.39
CA THR A 207 -6.40 -32.41 10.53
C THR A 207 -7.45 -31.79 11.46
N GLY A 208 -8.67 -31.56 10.98
CA GLY A 208 -9.72 -30.84 11.67
C GLY A 208 -9.52 -29.30 11.70
N ASN A 209 -8.48 -28.80 11.04
CA ASN A 209 -8.21 -27.37 10.91
C ASN A 209 -9.00 -26.74 9.74
N TYR A 210 -9.00 -25.41 9.65
CA TYR A 210 -9.60 -24.71 8.53
C TYR A 210 -8.84 -24.98 7.24
N GLY A 211 -9.57 -25.13 6.12
CA GLY A 211 -8.98 -25.40 4.81
C GLY A 211 -8.24 -24.17 4.28
N PHE A 212 -8.98 -23.12 3.97
CA PHE A 212 -8.38 -21.86 3.50
C PHE A 212 -9.18 -20.63 3.91
N ALA A 213 -8.51 -19.45 3.85
CA ALA A 213 -9.11 -18.14 3.94
C ALA A 213 -8.59 -17.27 2.80
N ILE A 214 -9.42 -16.36 2.30
CA ILE A 214 -9.05 -15.26 1.44
C ILE A 214 -8.97 -14.02 2.33
N GLN A 215 -7.92 -13.22 2.18
CA GLN A 215 -7.84 -11.93 2.86
C GLN A 215 -9.16 -11.19 2.71
N ASN A 216 -9.75 -10.80 3.83
CA ASN A 216 -11.02 -10.09 3.87
C ASN A 216 -10.79 -8.65 4.38
N PRO A 217 -10.14 -7.78 3.58
CA PRO A 217 -9.90 -6.40 3.98
C PRO A 217 -11.17 -5.58 3.84
N SER A 218 -11.14 -4.40 4.39
CA SER A 218 -12.16 -3.37 4.16
C SER A 218 -12.01 -2.66 2.81
N ASP A 219 -11.11 -3.13 1.97
CA ASP A 219 -10.87 -2.66 0.61
C ASP A 219 -11.15 -3.75 -0.45
N THR A 220 -11.02 -3.40 -1.72
CA THR A 220 -11.34 -4.26 -2.86
C THR A 220 -10.15 -5.06 -3.37
N TRP A 221 -8.98 -4.95 -2.75
CA TRP A 221 -7.76 -5.56 -3.24
C TRP A 221 -7.84 -7.09 -3.42
N SER A 222 -8.57 -7.80 -2.56
CA SER A 222 -8.80 -9.24 -2.71
C SER A 222 -10.03 -9.60 -3.56
N ILE A 223 -10.84 -8.61 -3.94
CA ILE A 223 -12.07 -8.81 -4.73
C ILE A 223 -11.77 -8.69 -6.22
N ILE A 224 -11.07 -7.63 -6.61
CA ILE A 224 -10.75 -7.34 -8.01
C ILE A 224 -9.99 -8.49 -8.69
N PRO A 225 -8.95 -9.08 -8.09
CA PRO A 225 -8.24 -10.22 -8.68
C PRO A 225 -9.13 -11.43 -8.97
N MET A 226 -10.22 -11.63 -8.24
CA MET A 226 -11.15 -12.73 -8.50
C MET A 226 -11.91 -12.56 -9.82
N PHE A 227 -12.26 -11.31 -10.16
CA PHE A 227 -12.87 -10.98 -11.46
C PHE A 227 -11.86 -11.13 -12.61
N LEU A 228 -10.64 -10.63 -12.42
CA LEU A 228 -9.60 -10.70 -13.43
C LEU A 228 -9.20 -12.15 -13.72
N SER A 229 -9.00 -12.96 -12.67
CA SER A 229 -8.68 -14.40 -12.80
C SER A 229 -9.86 -15.24 -13.31
N ALA A 230 -11.08 -14.67 -13.35
CA ALA A 230 -12.26 -15.25 -13.98
C ALA A 230 -12.49 -14.73 -15.42
N GLY A 231 -11.43 -14.23 -16.08
CA GLY A 231 -11.43 -13.86 -17.48
C GLY A 231 -11.78 -12.41 -17.81
N LYS A 232 -11.91 -11.51 -16.80
CA LYS A 232 -12.04 -10.08 -17.07
C LYS A 232 -10.64 -9.49 -17.32
N GLU A 233 -10.49 -8.67 -18.36
CA GLU A 233 -9.28 -7.87 -18.58
C GLU A 233 -9.24 -6.65 -17.66
N SER A 234 -10.41 -6.11 -17.34
CA SER A 234 -10.62 -4.99 -16.42
C SER A 234 -12.04 -5.05 -15.88
N ILE A 235 -12.26 -4.53 -14.67
CA ILE A 235 -13.59 -4.35 -14.09
C ILE A 235 -14.17 -2.95 -14.30
N ILE A 236 -13.41 -2.09 -14.98
CA ILE A 236 -13.85 -0.75 -15.41
C ILE A 236 -13.61 -0.60 -16.90
N GLN A 237 -14.59 -0.02 -17.60
CA GLN A 237 -14.48 0.36 -18.99
C GLN A 237 -14.47 1.88 -19.11
N ASN A 238 -13.67 2.40 -20.03
CA ASN A 238 -13.63 3.82 -20.39
C ASN A 238 -14.03 3.97 -21.87
N ASN A 239 -15.18 4.58 -22.11
CA ASN A 239 -15.70 4.88 -23.44
C ASN A 239 -15.67 6.40 -23.65
N ASP A 240 -14.56 6.92 -24.19
CA ASP A 240 -14.35 8.35 -24.45
C ASP A 240 -14.57 9.24 -23.22
N GLY A 241 -14.06 8.83 -22.05
CA GLY A 241 -14.19 9.55 -20.77
C GLY A 241 -15.47 9.23 -20.00
N VAL A 242 -16.32 8.35 -20.50
CA VAL A 242 -17.45 7.81 -19.75
C VAL A 242 -17.07 6.45 -19.14
N TYR A 243 -17.01 6.40 -17.83
CA TYR A 243 -16.64 5.21 -17.10
C TYR A 243 -17.85 4.36 -16.75
N SER A 244 -17.70 3.05 -16.84
CA SER A 244 -18.71 2.06 -16.41
C SER A 244 -18.04 0.84 -15.79
N ALA A 245 -18.74 0.18 -14.86
CA ALA A 245 -18.33 -1.10 -14.32
C ALA A 245 -18.56 -2.23 -15.35
N ASP A 246 -17.73 -3.25 -15.30
CA ASP A 246 -17.82 -4.48 -16.11
C ASP A 246 -17.55 -5.69 -15.21
N LEU A 247 -18.51 -6.07 -14.40
CA LEU A 247 -18.38 -7.16 -13.43
C LEU A 247 -19.02 -8.46 -13.94
N TYR A 248 -20.21 -8.34 -14.57
CA TYR A 248 -21.03 -9.50 -14.92
C TYR A 248 -20.49 -10.23 -16.16
N SER A 249 -20.36 -11.54 -16.02
CA SER A 249 -20.25 -12.52 -17.10
C SER A 249 -20.61 -13.91 -16.57
N ASP A 250 -20.86 -14.87 -17.46
CA ASP A 250 -21.12 -16.25 -17.02
C ASP A 250 -19.92 -16.82 -16.25
N ASP A 251 -18.69 -16.48 -16.63
CA ASP A 251 -17.46 -16.94 -16.00
C ASP A 251 -17.28 -16.32 -14.61
N THR A 252 -17.54 -15.02 -14.43
CA THR A 252 -17.48 -14.39 -13.11
C THR A 252 -18.56 -14.90 -12.17
N VAL A 253 -19.76 -15.17 -12.67
CA VAL A 253 -20.84 -15.83 -11.91
C VAL A 253 -20.42 -17.23 -11.48
N ALA A 254 -19.83 -18.04 -12.38
CA ALA A 254 -19.34 -19.38 -12.04
C ALA A 254 -18.24 -19.35 -10.98
N ALA A 255 -17.27 -18.46 -11.13
CA ALA A 255 -16.17 -18.29 -10.18
C ALA A 255 -16.66 -17.92 -8.76
N TRP A 256 -17.50 -16.91 -8.65
CA TRP A 256 -18.06 -16.50 -7.34
C TRP A 256 -19.02 -17.55 -6.75
N THR A 257 -19.72 -18.32 -7.60
CA THR A 257 -20.55 -19.47 -7.14
C THR A 257 -19.68 -20.55 -6.53
N MET A 258 -18.55 -20.89 -7.14
CA MET A 258 -17.59 -21.84 -6.58
C MET A 258 -17.08 -21.40 -5.21
N LEU A 259 -16.65 -20.13 -5.07
CA LEU A 259 -16.18 -19.60 -3.78
C LEU A 259 -17.28 -19.61 -2.72
N GLN A 260 -18.51 -19.27 -3.10
CA GLN A 260 -19.68 -19.36 -2.22
C GLN A 260 -19.92 -20.81 -1.75
N ASP A 261 -19.84 -21.78 -2.66
CA ASP A 261 -20.04 -23.19 -2.32
C ASP A 261 -18.92 -23.70 -1.39
N TYR A 262 -17.67 -23.29 -1.58
CA TYR A 262 -16.59 -23.61 -0.64
C TYR A 262 -16.86 -23.06 0.76
N THR A 263 -17.49 -21.88 0.85
CA THR A 263 -17.87 -21.31 2.15
C THR A 263 -19.02 -22.10 2.78
N LYS A 264 -20.05 -22.46 2.01
CA LYS A 264 -21.16 -23.30 2.47
C LYS A 264 -20.70 -24.68 2.96
N GLU A 265 -19.72 -25.25 2.28
CA GLU A 265 -19.12 -26.54 2.65
C GLU A 265 -18.13 -26.45 3.82
N GLY A 266 -17.78 -25.25 4.28
CA GLY A 266 -16.79 -25.01 5.33
C GLY A 266 -15.36 -25.32 4.91
N LEU A 267 -15.05 -25.23 3.62
CA LEU A 267 -13.68 -25.31 3.07
C LEU A 267 -12.98 -23.97 3.18
N HIS A 268 -13.69 -22.90 2.81
CA HIS A 268 -13.32 -21.51 3.04
C HIS A 268 -13.91 -21.03 4.37
N VAL A 269 -13.13 -20.28 5.14
CA VAL A 269 -13.59 -19.63 6.37
C VAL A 269 -13.48 -18.12 6.21
N GLN A 270 -14.54 -17.42 6.60
CA GLN A 270 -14.54 -15.96 6.65
C GLN A 270 -14.02 -15.50 8.00
N LEU A 271 -12.88 -14.82 7.97
CA LEU A 271 -12.22 -14.22 9.12
C LEU A 271 -11.88 -12.77 8.77
N THR A 272 -11.81 -11.91 9.77
CA THR A 272 -11.17 -10.62 9.60
C THR A 272 -9.69 -10.82 9.23
N LEU A 273 -9.04 -9.81 8.69
CA LEU A 273 -7.63 -9.90 8.31
C LEU A 273 -6.76 -10.36 9.48
N ASP A 274 -6.92 -9.74 10.65
CA ASP A 274 -6.12 -10.06 11.84
C ASP A 274 -6.40 -11.48 12.37
N GLU A 275 -7.65 -11.92 12.34
CA GLU A 275 -8.01 -13.29 12.71
C GLU A 275 -7.41 -14.32 11.76
N ALA A 276 -7.46 -14.06 10.44
CA ALA A 276 -6.88 -14.96 9.44
C ALA A 276 -5.36 -15.06 9.57
N VAL A 277 -4.67 -13.92 9.75
CA VAL A 277 -3.22 -13.86 9.98
C VAL A 277 -2.84 -14.61 11.25
N ALA A 278 -3.56 -14.40 12.34
CA ALA A 278 -3.31 -15.08 13.62
C ALA A 278 -3.59 -16.60 13.51
N ALA A 279 -4.68 -17.00 12.85
CA ALA A 279 -5.03 -18.40 12.64
C ALA A 279 -4.00 -19.13 11.76
N PHE A 280 -3.50 -18.46 10.71
CA PHE A 280 -2.48 -19.02 9.84
C PHE A 280 -1.14 -19.16 10.59
N ALA A 281 -0.63 -18.09 11.17
CA ALA A 281 0.63 -18.13 11.93
C ALA A 281 0.58 -19.10 13.12
N GLY A 282 -0.60 -19.28 13.73
CA GLY A 282 -0.87 -20.24 14.78
C GLY A 282 -1.05 -21.68 14.33
N GLY A 283 -0.98 -21.98 13.02
CA GLY A 283 -1.14 -23.33 12.48
C GLY A 283 -2.57 -23.89 12.55
N GLN A 284 -3.59 -23.03 12.59
CA GLN A 284 -5.01 -23.40 12.61
C GLN A 284 -5.67 -23.30 11.23
N LEU A 285 -4.97 -22.75 10.27
CA LEU A 285 -5.43 -22.53 8.90
C LEU A 285 -4.43 -23.17 7.93
N GLY A 286 -4.90 -23.96 6.99
CA GLY A 286 -4.05 -24.68 6.04
C GLY A 286 -3.47 -23.79 4.96
N MET A 287 -4.29 -22.91 4.39
CA MET A 287 -3.91 -22.00 3.30
C MET A 287 -4.50 -20.62 3.52
N MET A 288 -3.78 -19.57 3.09
CA MET A 288 -4.25 -18.20 3.15
C MET A 288 -3.84 -17.43 1.90
N LEU A 289 -4.81 -16.92 1.14
CA LEU A 289 -4.54 -15.91 0.12
C LEU A 289 -4.42 -14.54 0.79
N THR A 290 -3.25 -13.93 0.67
CA THR A 290 -2.99 -12.58 1.19
C THR A 290 -1.81 -11.92 0.48
N THR A 291 -1.53 -10.66 0.79
CA THR A 291 -0.43 -9.89 0.19
C THR A 291 0.95 -10.51 0.46
N SER A 292 1.83 -10.49 -0.54
CA SER A 292 3.26 -10.80 -0.38
C SER A 292 3.93 -9.95 0.71
N GLY A 293 3.39 -8.77 1.02
CA GLY A 293 3.82 -7.91 2.12
C GLY A 293 3.72 -8.54 3.53
N ARG A 294 3.26 -9.79 3.64
CA ARG A 294 3.28 -10.58 4.88
C ARG A 294 4.33 -11.68 4.90
N ALA A 295 5.10 -11.81 3.83
CA ALA A 295 6.10 -12.88 3.72
C ALA A 295 7.16 -12.82 4.83
N ALA A 296 7.63 -11.62 5.19
CA ALA A 296 8.56 -11.45 6.29
C ALA A 296 7.93 -11.87 7.64
N TYR A 297 6.73 -11.42 7.91
CA TYR A 297 6.00 -11.76 9.14
C TYR A 297 5.76 -13.27 9.27
N PHE A 298 5.29 -13.94 8.21
CA PHE A 298 5.04 -15.38 8.26
C PHE A 298 6.33 -16.19 8.40
N LYS A 299 7.41 -15.78 7.72
CA LYS A 299 8.72 -16.41 7.86
C LYS A 299 9.21 -16.40 9.32
N GLU A 300 8.96 -15.32 10.05
CA GLU A 300 9.42 -15.17 11.44
C GLU A 300 8.48 -15.81 12.46
N ASN A 301 7.18 -15.77 12.22
CA ASN A 301 6.17 -16.11 13.23
C ASN A 301 5.51 -17.48 13.06
N CYS A 302 5.63 -18.14 11.90
CA CYS A 302 5.16 -19.50 11.73
C CYS A 302 6.17 -20.50 12.33
N SER A 303 5.68 -21.42 13.15
CA SER A 303 6.52 -22.49 13.75
C SER A 303 6.55 -23.77 12.91
N PHE A 304 5.89 -23.79 11.76
CA PHE A 304 5.78 -24.88 10.79
C PHE A 304 6.51 -24.50 9.49
N ASP A 305 6.67 -25.47 8.59
CA ASP A 305 7.20 -25.24 7.24
C ASP A 305 6.19 -24.43 6.42
N VAL A 306 6.36 -23.09 6.42
CA VAL A 306 5.53 -22.17 5.65
C VAL A 306 6.08 -22.03 4.24
N GLN A 307 5.20 -22.14 3.26
CA GLN A 307 5.50 -22.01 1.83
C GLN A 307 4.53 -21.02 1.18
N SER A 308 4.85 -20.60 -0.04
CA SER A 308 3.98 -19.74 -0.86
C SER A 308 3.99 -20.20 -2.31
N CYS A 309 2.90 -19.94 -2.99
CA CYS A 309 2.81 -20.05 -4.45
C CYS A 309 2.03 -18.86 -5.00
N MET A 310 2.05 -18.70 -6.33
CA MET A 310 1.27 -17.67 -7.00
C MET A 310 -0.22 -17.81 -6.68
N GLN A 311 -0.96 -16.71 -6.81
CA GLN A 311 -2.42 -16.73 -6.70
C GLN A 311 -3.00 -17.79 -7.65
N PRO A 312 -3.91 -18.64 -7.19
CA PRO A 312 -4.63 -19.54 -8.10
C PRO A 312 -5.53 -18.79 -9.07
N THR A 313 -5.62 -19.27 -10.31
CA THR A 313 -6.61 -18.81 -11.28
C THR A 313 -7.84 -19.73 -11.27
N PHE A 314 -8.89 -19.42 -12.04
CA PHE A 314 -9.99 -20.36 -12.29
C PHE A 314 -9.64 -21.24 -13.49
N GLU A 315 -10.07 -22.51 -13.48
CA GLU A 315 -9.73 -23.46 -14.56
C GLU A 315 -10.19 -22.94 -15.94
N GLY A 316 -9.26 -22.92 -16.90
CA GLY A 316 -9.51 -22.43 -18.25
C GLY A 316 -9.25 -20.92 -18.46
N HIS A 317 -8.82 -20.20 -17.43
CA HIS A 317 -8.45 -18.78 -17.50
C HIS A 317 -6.97 -18.57 -17.21
N ASP A 318 -6.42 -17.51 -17.76
CA ASP A 318 -5.05 -17.08 -17.49
C ASP A 318 -4.96 -16.40 -16.13
N LEU A 319 -3.78 -16.52 -15.49
CA LEU A 319 -3.50 -15.80 -14.26
C LEU A 319 -3.45 -14.30 -14.54
N ASN A 320 -4.16 -13.53 -13.74
CA ASN A 320 -4.13 -12.09 -13.76
C ASN A 320 -4.23 -11.58 -12.31
N VAL A 321 -3.17 -10.94 -11.83
CA VAL A 321 -3.08 -10.45 -10.45
C VAL A 321 -2.96 -8.94 -10.44
N CYS A 322 -3.49 -8.30 -9.40
CA CYS A 322 -3.33 -6.86 -9.21
C CYS A 322 -2.07 -6.56 -8.41
N ILE A 323 -1.30 -5.58 -8.86
CA ILE A 323 -0.29 -4.96 -8.01
C ILE A 323 -1.00 -4.25 -6.85
N GLY A 324 -0.74 -4.72 -5.63
CA GLY A 324 -1.15 -4.05 -4.40
C GLY A 324 -0.06 -3.13 -3.88
N GLY A 325 -0.42 -2.24 -2.96
CA GLY A 325 0.52 -1.31 -2.35
C GLY A 325 0.14 0.13 -2.57
N ASN A 326 1.15 1.00 -2.68
CA ASN A 326 0.94 2.45 -2.65
C ASN A 326 1.97 3.23 -3.45
N VAL A 327 1.59 4.48 -3.70
CA VAL A 327 2.49 5.53 -4.13
C VAL A 327 2.79 6.47 -2.96
N LEU A 328 3.92 7.17 -3.02
CA LEU A 328 4.24 8.33 -2.20
C LEU A 328 3.74 9.58 -2.92
N SER A 329 2.71 10.21 -2.39
CA SER A 329 2.11 11.43 -2.92
C SER A 329 2.48 12.63 -2.07
N ILE A 330 2.51 13.82 -2.67
CA ILE A 330 2.68 15.11 -1.97
C ILE A 330 1.33 15.79 -1.88
N ILE A 331 0.89 16.15 -0.67
CA ILE A 331 -0.37 16.86 -0.44
C ILE A 331 -0.10 18.11 0.42
N GLY A 332 -0.32 19.27 -0.16
CA GLY A 332 -0.12 20.58 0.45
C GLY A 332 0.05 21.69 -0.58
N GLU A 333 -0.03 22.95 -0.16
CA GLU A 333 0.10 24.15 -1.00
C GLU A 333 1.31 25.01 -0.62
N ASP A 334 1.89 24.81 0.57
CA ASP A 334 3.07 25.54 1.02
C ASP A 334 4.33 25.09 0.29
N GLU A 335 5.04 26.01 -0.35
CA GLU A 335 6.24 25.71 -1.15
C GLU A 335 7.33 24.99 -0.32
N ALA A 336 7.57 25.42 0.92
CA ALA A 336 8.60 24.82 1.75
C ALA A 336 8.25 23.37 2.12
N GLN A 337 6.97 23.09 2.37
CA GLN A 337 6.49 21.73 2.65
C GLN A 337 6.51 20.84 1.40
N ILE A 338 6.15 21.35 0.22
CA ILE A 338 6.26 20.61 -1.05
C ILE A 338 7.73 20.23 -1.30
N LYS A 339 8.66 21.20 -1.16
CA LYS A 339 10.11 20.96 -1.32
C LYS A 339 10.62 19.93 -0.28
N ALA A 340 10.22 20.07 0.98
CA ALA A 340 10.60 19.14 2.04
C ALA A 340 10.08 17.71 1.78
N SER A 341 8.86 17.60 1.27
CA SER A 341 8.24 16.32 0.91
C SER A 341 8.99 15.62 -0.22
N TRP A 342 9.42 16.37 -1.25
CA TRP A 342 10.20 15.82 -2.34
C TRP A 342 11.56 15.29 -1.86
N GLU A 343 12.27 16.01 -1.01
CA GLU A 343 13.53 15.56 -0.44
C GLU A 343 13.37 14.27 0.39
N PHE A 344 12.29 14.17 1.15
CA PHE A 344 12.00 12.97 1.91
C PHE A 344 11.62 11.76 1.00
N ILE A 345 10.86 12.01 -0.07
CA ILE A 345 10.56 10.95 -1.06
C ILE A 345 11.85 10.45 -1.72
N LYS A 346 12.75 11.34 -2.16
CA LYS A 346 14.05 10.94 -2.72
C LYS A 346 14.87 10.09 -1.75
N PHE A 347 14.84 10.42 -0.46
CA PHE A 347 15.51 9.62 0.56
C PHE A 347 14.91 8.23 0.69
N LEU A 348 13.58 8.11 0.79
CA LEU A 348 12.91 6.80 0.89
C LEU A 348 13.17 5.90 -0.33
N LEU A 349 13.39 6.49 -1.50
CA LEU A 349 13.63 5.76 -2.76
C LEU A 349 15.10 5.40 -3.00
N GLN A 350 16.01 5.70 -2.09
CA GLN A 350 17.40 5.22 -2.17
C GLN A 350 17.45 3.70 -2.05
N PRO A 351 18.34 3.00 -2.79
CA PRO A 351 18.40 1.54 -2.79
C PRO A 351 18.50 0.91 -1.39
N GLU A 352 19.28 1.48 -0.48
CA GLU A 352 19.44 1.01 0.89
C GLU A 352 18.13 1.10 1.70
N ASN A 353 17.35 2.16 1.49
CA ASN A 353 16.05 2.36 2.16
C ASN A 353 14.98 1.44 1.58
N ILE A 354 14.98 1.26 0.25
CA ILE A 354 14.12 0.26 -0.41
C ILE A 354 14.50 -1.16 0.06
N GLY A 355 15.80 -1.47 0.19
CA GLY A 355 16.25 -2.74 0.76
C GLY A 355 15.69 -2.99 2.16
N THR A 356 15.82 -2.00 3.05
CA THR A 356 15.25 -2.04 4.40
C THR A 356 13.72 -2.22 4.37
N TRP A 357 13.04 -1.51 3.47
CA TRP A 357 11.61 -1.64 3.27
C TRP A 357 11.20 -3.04 2.80
N CYS A 358 11.89 -3.59 1.80
CA CYS A 358 11.63 -4.93 1.28
C CYS A 358 11.88 -6.01 2.34
N GLU A 359 12.95 -5.89 3.13
CA GLU A 359 13.26 -6.82 4.23
C GLU A 359 12.17 -6.81 5.31
N ALA A 360 11.74 -5.61 5.70
CA ALA A 360 10.78 -5.43 6.78
C ALA A 360 9.35 -5.85 6.41
N THR A 361 8.98 -5.72 5.14
CA THR A 361 7.60 -5.91 4.69
C THR A 361 7.42 -7.13 3.80
N GLY A 362 8.41 -7.50 3.00
CA GLY A 362 8.26 -8.46 1.91
C GLY A 362 7.62 -7.84 0.66
N TYR A 363 7.61 -6.51 0.53
CA TYR A 363 7.29 -5.85 -0.72
C TYR A 363 8.38 -6.03 -1.76
N LEU A 364 8.02 -5.94 -3.03
CA LEU A 364 8.96 -5.95 -4.16
C LEU A 364 9.56 -4.55 -4.33
N PRO A 365 10.82 -4.46 -4.77
CA PRO A 365 11.45 -3.17 -5.03
C PRO A 365 10.76 -2.48 -6.22
N PRO A 366 10.34 -1.20 -6.08
CA PRO A 366 9.67 -0.47 -7.15
C PRO A 366 10.64 0.22 -8.11
N THR A 367 11.92 0.39 -7.72
CA THR A 367 12.89 1.18 -8.48
C THR A 367 13.92 0.29 -9.17
N LYS A 368 14.39 0.71 -10.36
CA LYS A 368 15.43 0.01 -11.13
C LYS A 368 16.71 -0.17 -10.31
N ASN A 369 17.16 0.90 -9.65
CA ASN A 369 18.41 0.89 -8.88
C ASN A 369 18.34 -0.12 -7.73
N ALA A 370 17.22 -0.19 -7.02
CA ALA A 370 17.03 -1.16 -5.96
C ALA A 370 16.83 -2.57 -6.50
N GLU A 371 16.15 -2.73 -7.64
CA GLU A 371 15.97 -4.03 -8.28
C GLU A 371 17.30 -4.62 -8.76
N GLU A 372 18.23 -3.78 -9.26
CA GLU A 372 19.55 -4.17 -9.72
C GLU A 372 20.60 -4.25 -8.59
N ASP A 373 20.27 -3.76 -7.39
CA ASP A 373 21.21 -3.77 -6.25
C ASP A 373 21.40 -5.17 -5.70
N PRO A 374 22.65 -5.68 -5.66
CA PRO A 374 22.92 -7.04 -5.17
C PRO A 374 22.55 -7.27 -3.70
N ALA A 375 22.52 -6.22 -2.87
CA ALA A 375 22.12 -6.35 -1.48
C ALA A 375 20.60 -6.51 -1.37
N VAL A 376 19.82 -5.77 -2.17
CA VAL A 376 18.35 -5.93 -2.25
C VAL A 376 18.01 -7.31 -2.81
N GLN A 377 18.68 -7.76 -3.87
CA GLN A 377 18.48 -9.12 -4.39
C GLN A 377 18.77 -10.18 -3.34
N ALA A 378 19.84 -10.03 -2.57
CA ALA A 378 20.16 -10.97 -1.49
C ALA A 378 19.08 -11.00 -0.39
N ILE A 379 18.43 -9.87 -0.10
CA ILE A 379 17.28 -9.80 0.83
C ILE A 379 16.09 -10.59 0.29
N LEU A 380 15.74 -10.40 -0.98
CA LEU A 380 14.64 -11.13 -1.63
C LEU A 380 14.93 -12.64 -1.65
N ASP A 381 16.14 -13.04 -2.05
CA ASP A 381 16.58 -14.44 -2.11
C ASP A 381 16.62 -15.10 -0.72
N ALA A 382 16.90 -14.33 0.33
CA ALA A 382 16.91 -14.84 1.70
C ALA A 382 15.50 -15.18 2.21
N ASN A 383 14.45 -14.64 1.61
CA ASN A 383 13.08 -14.97 1.94
C ASN A 383 12.43 -15.80 0.83
N HIS A 384 12.51 -17.13 0.96
CA HIS A 384 12.00 -18.08 -0.04
C HIS A 384 10.52 -17.88 -0.39
N LEU A 385 9.74 -17.26 0.51
CA LEU A 385 8.34 -16.93 0.26
C LEU A 385 8.15 -15.82 -0.80
N MET A 386 9.22 -15.08 -1.12
CA MET A 386 9.16 -14.01 -2.13
C MET A 386 9.32 -14.52 -3.57
N ALA A 387 9.80 -15.75 -3.78
CA ALA A 387 10.01 -16.28 -5.12
C ALA A 387 8.72 -16.30 -5.97
N ALA A 388 7.58 -16.60 -5.36
CA ALA A 388 6.29 -16.56 -6.02
C ALA A 388 5.87 -15.13 -6.40
N ALA A 389 6.10 -14.14 -5.53
CA ALA A 389 5.81 -12.74 -5.80
C ALA A 389 6.63 -12.19 -6.98
N VAL A 390 7.91 -12.56 -7.06
CA VAL A 390 8.77 -12.20 -8.20
C VAL A 390 8.25 -12.80 -9.50
N ALA A 391 7.80 -14.06 -9.47
CA ALA A 391 7.24 -14.74 -10.64
C ALA A 391 5.90 -14.15 -11.09
N GLU A 392 5.08 -13.61 -10.18
CA GLU A 392 3.80 -12.99 -10.50
C GLU A 392 3.90 -11.64 -11.20
N ARG A 393 5.06 -10.98 -11.17
CA ARG A 393 5.25 -9.67 -11.82
C ARG A 393 4.88 -9.70 -13.31
N ASP A 394 5.13 -10.82 -13.98
CA ASP A 394 4.83 -10.99 -15.42
C ASP A 394 3.32 -11.06 -15.72
N TYR A 395 2.49 -11.31 -14.68
CA TYR A 395 1.04 -11.43 -14.76
C TYR A 395 0.32 -10.25 -14.09
N ALA A 396 1.08 -9.24 -13.69
CA ALA A 396 0.54 -8.13 -12.91
C ALA A 396 -0.25 -7.15 -13.76
N ALA A 397 -1.47 -6.83 -13.31
CA ALA A 397 -2.30 -5.77 -13.85
C ALA A 397 -2.36 -4.59 -12.87
N GLN A 398 -2.64 -3.41 -13.41
CA GLN A 398 -2.91 -2.25 -12.57
C GLN A 398 -4.19 -2.48 -11.75
N LEU A 399 -4.13 -2.19 -10.45
CA LEU A 399 -5.32 -2.22 -9.61
C LEU A 399 -6.29 -1.11 -10.04
N THR A 400 -7.57 -1.47 -10.19
CA THR A 400 -8.60 -0.51 -10.58
C THR A 400 -8.73 0.58 -9.54
N SER A 401 -8.62 1.83 -9.96
CA SER A 401 -8.91 3.02 -9.17
C SER A 401 -10.15 3.72 -9.75
N TRP A 402 -11.19 3.87 -8.95
CA TRP A 402 -12.44 4.44 -9.40
C TRP A 402 -12.36 5.97 -9.44
N PRO A 403 -12.76 6.62 -10.56
CA PRO A 403 -12.76 8.07 -10.69
C PRO A 403 -13.91 8.73 -9.94
N GLY A 404 -13.77 10.05 -9.74
CA GLY A 404 -14.82 10.92 -9.23
C GLY A 404 -15.00 10.89 -7.72
N LYS A 405 -15.99 11.66 -7.28
CA LYS A 405 -16.28 11.85 -5.84
C LYS A 405 -16.79 10.59 -5.13
N ASN A 406 -17.33 9.63 -5.89
CA ASN A 406 -17.97 8.42 -5.37
C ASN A 406 -17.03 7.21 -5.32
N GLY A 407 -15.73 7.35 -5.64
CA GLY A 407 -14.78 6.22 -5.74
C GLY A 407 -14.73 5.34 -4.50
N LEU A 408 -14.66 5.93 -3.30
CA LEU A 408 -14.70 5.15 -2.05
C LEU A 408 -16.05 4.44 -1.83
N GLN A 409 -17.15 5.00 -2.33
CA GLN A 409 -18.46 4.39 -2.22
C GLN A 409 -18.60 3.20 -3.17
N VAL A 410 -17.99 3.25 -4.35
CA VAL A 410 -17.92 2.12 -5.28
C VAL A 410 -17.21 0.93 -4.62
N ASP A 411 -16.07 1.14 -3.99
CA ASP A 411 -15.37 0.09 -3.26
C ASP A 411 -16.27 -0.55 -2.18
N GLN A 412 -17.03 0.25 -1.46
CA GLN A 412 -17.96 -0.28 -0.46
C GLN A 412 -19.05 -1.17 -1.07
N TYR A 413 -19.53 -0.86 -2.27
CA TYR A 413 -20.50 -1.75 -2.96
C TYR A 413 -19.88 -3.08 -3.38
N LEU A 414 -18.63 -3.09 -3.83
CA LEU A 414 -17.91 -4.34 -4.13
C LEU A 414 -17.71 -5.18 -2.86
N VAL A 415 -17.35 -4.57 -1.75
CA VAL A 415 -17.24 -5.25 -0.45
C VAL A 415 -18.60 -5.82 -0.02
N ASN A 416 -19.68 -5.03 -0.14
CA ASN A 416 -21.03 -5.47 0.20
C ASN A 416 -21.51 -6.62 -0.71
N MET A 417 -21.15 -6.61 -1.99
CA MET A 417 -21.43 -7.71 -2.93
C MET A 417 -20.76 -9.00 -2.46
N ARG A 418 -19.46 -8.95 -2.14
CA ARG A 418 -18.75 -10.11 -1.60
C ARG A 418 -19.42 -10.65 -0.34
N ASP A 419 -19.80 -9.78 0.60
CA ASP A 419 -20.44 -10.18 1.85
C ASP A 419 -21.83 -10.78 1.62
N SER A 420 -22.59 -10.23 0.67
CA SER A 420 -23.88 -10.77 0.22
C SER A 420 -23.70 -12.21 -0.32
N ILE A 421 -22.71 -12.42 -1.18
CA ILE A 421 -22.42 -13.74 -1.76
C ILE A 421 -21.88 -14.69 -0.70
N MET A 422 -20.86 -14.30 0.04
CA MET A 422 -20.06 -15.21 0.86
C MET A 422 -20.64 -15.42 2.27
N SER A 423 -21.35 -14.43 2.83
CA SER A 423 -21.89 -14.49 4.19
C SER A 423 -23.40 -14.76 4.21
N ASN A 424 -24.17 -14.08 3.35
CA ASN A 424 -25.61 -14.21 3.30
C ASN A 424 -26.06 -15.35 2.37
N PHE A 425 -25.16 -15.82 1.49
CA PHE A 425 -25.42 -16.83 0.47
C PHE A 425 -26.52 -16.41 -0.51
N ASP A 426 -26.56 -15.12 -0.83
CA ASP A 426 -27.48 -14.58 -1.82
C ASP A 426 -27.17 -15.13 -3.22
N ASP A 427 -28.11 -14.99 -4.15
CA ASP A 427 -27.93 -15.41 -5.54
C ASP A 427 -26.81 -14.63 -6.20
N VAL A 428 -25.76 -15.33 -6.65
CA VAL A 428 -24.53 -14.76 -7.14
C VAL A 428 -24.74 -13.87 -8.36
N ALA A 429 -25.52 -14.35 -9.34
CA ALA A 429 -25.78 -13.60 -10.57
C ALA A 429 -26.51 -12.30 -10.27
N THR A 430 -27.52 -12.33 -9.40
CA THR A 430 -28.26 -11.16 -8.96
C THR A 430 -27.37 -10.20 -8.17
N ALA A 431 -26.51 -10.70 -7.28
CA ALA A 431 -25.62 -9.85 -6.48
C ALA A 431 -24.62 -9.09 -7.38
N ILE A 432 -23.97 -9.78 -8.33
CA ILE A 432 -23.02 -9.14 -9.27
C ILE A 432 -23.74 -8.12 -10.15
N GLN A 433 -24.86 -8.48 -10.78
CA GLN A 433 -25.58 -7.57 -11.67
C GLN A 433 -26.11 -6.32 -10.94
N THR A 434 -26.70 -6.50 -9.74
CA THR A 434 -27.19 -5.37 -8.95
C THR A 434 -26.05 -4.43 -8.55
N THR A 435 -24.90 -4.98 -8.23
CA THR A 435 -23.73 -4.18 -7.88
C THR A 435 -23.20 -3.41 -9.09
N GLU A 436 -23.08 -4.06 -10.25
CA GLU A 436 -22.69 -3.40 -11.50
C GLU A 436 -23.63 -2.26 -11.87
N ASP A 437 -24.95 -2.49 -11.82
CA ASP A 437 -25.96 -1.47 -12.11
C ASP A 437 -25.84 -0.27 -11.14
N THR A 438 -25.66 -0.53 -9.84
CA THR A 438 -25.49 0.50 -8.81
C THR A 438 -24.20 1.31 -9.00
N ILE A 439 -23.09 0.66 -9.32
CA ILE A 439 -21.83 1.34 -9.61
C ILE A 439 -21.98 2.23 -10.84
N ASN A 440 -22.65 1.74 -11.89
CA ASN A 440 -22.90 2.53 -13.10
C ASN A 440 -23.76 3.78 -12.84
N GLU A 441 -24.74 3.69 -11.92
CA GLU A 441 -25.51 4.85 -11.47
C GLU A 441 -24.60 5.87 -10.75
N LEU A 442 -23.70 5.41 -9.86
CA LEU A 442 -22.77 6.28 -9.13
C LEU A 442 -21.73 6.96 -10.03
N LEU A 443 -21.24 6.26 -11.04
CA LEU A 443 -20.26 6.80 -11.99
C LEU A 443 -20.89 7.83 -12.95
N ALA A 444 -22.21 7.82 -13.13
CA ALA A 444 -22.95 8.78 -13.95
C ALA A 444 -23.25 10.11 -13.23
N GLU A 445 -23.07 10.21 -11.90
CA GLU A 445 -23.25 11.43 -11.08
C GLU A 445 -22.05 12.37 -11.10
#